data_1f86972cdd14fe84620a341d7feb4bda
#
_entry.id   1f86972cdd14fe84620a341d7feb4bda
#
_cell.length_a   1.000
_cell.length_b   1.000
_cell.length_c   1.000
_cell.angle_alpha   90.00
_cell.angle_beta   90.00
_cell.angle_gamma   90.00
#
_symmetry.space_group_name_H-M   'P 1'
#
loop_
_entity.id
_entity.type
_entity.pdbx_description
1 polymer ?
#
loop_
_entity_poly.entity_id
_entity_poly.type
_entity_poly.pdbx_seq_one_letter_code
_entity_poly.pdbx_strand_id
1 'polypeptide(L)'
;MPKILIATPTGDTIEPRTSAWRESIAHRCRDRVAFANISDNPIIVVGRPHDHVRNGLVRIFLAGDWTHLFFLDSDVEPPLDCIERLLALNAPLAGGCYPLFMQQGLRWALLNADSDRLYRLLEWLPSLDKPFEVDAGGAGCLLIRREVFDKVKWPWFKWFEHEDGTQESEDVFFFRKANAADLRVIIDPQIICNHFKKINITDLMCMKMAGRKRKE
;
A
#
# COMPACT_ATOMS: atom_id res chain seq x y z
N MET A 1 3.26 18.64 16.19
CA MET A 1 2.14 17.89 15.54
C MET A 1 2.69 17.12 14.36
N PRO A 2 2.14 15.92 14.02
CA PRO A 2 2.54 15.20 12.83
C PRO A 2 2.30 16.02 11.56
N LYS A 3 3.31 16.07 10.69
CA LYS A 3 3.23 16.62 9.34
C LYS A 3 3.28 15.47 8.36
N ILE A 4 2.26 15.30 7.55
CA ILE A 4 2.08 14.12 6.70
C ILE A 4 2.16 14.51 5.24
N LEU A 5 3.03 13.84 4.49
CA LEU A 5 3.03 13.90 3.04
C LEU A 5 2.20 12.73 2.49
N ILE A 6 1.09 13.02 1.82
CA ILE A 6 0.30 12.02 1.11
C ILE A 6 0.88 11.85 -0.29
N ALA A 7 1.32 10.65 -0.60
CA ALA A 7 1.99 10.31 -1.84
C ALA A 7 1.17 9.26 -2.60
N THR A 8 0.70 9.62 -3.79
CA THR A 8 -0.11 8.74 -4.64
C THR A 8 0.72 8.32 -5.85
N PRO A 9 1.27 7.08 -5.85
CA PRO A 9 1.87 6.54 -7.07
C PRO A 9 0.76 6.35 -8.10
N THR A 10 0.97 6.89 -9.30
CA THR A 10 0.00 6.77 -10.39
C THR A 10 0.70 6.57 -11.72
N GLY A 11 0.12 5.74 -12.59
CA GLY A 11 0.50 5.62 -13.99
C GLY A 11 -0.05 6.78 -14.80
N ASP A 12 -1.38 6.83 -14.97
CA ASP A 12 -2.04 7.79 -15.86
C ASP A 12 -3.16 8.58 -15.15
N THR A 13 -3.95 7.93 -14.30
CA THR A 13 -5.15 8.52 -13.70
C THR A 13 -5.30 8.13 -12.25
N ILE A 14 -6.00 8.98 -11.49
CA ILE A 14 -6.47 8.67 -10.14
C ILE A 14 -7.96 8.35 -10.24
N GLU A 15 -8.38 7.27 -9.59
CA GLU A 15 -9.79 6.91 -9.48
C GLU A 15 -10.60 8.09 -8.89
N PRO A 16 -11.76 8.47 -9.46
CA PRO A 16 -12.52 9.63 -9.00
C PRO A 16 -12.82 9.64 -7.50
N ARG A 17 -13.13 8.47 -6.92
CA ARG A 17 -13.39 8.35 -5.48
C ARG A 17 -12.14 8.55 -4.63
N THR A 18 -10.99 8.06 -5.07
CA THR A 18 -9.70 8.34 -4.43
C THR A 18 -9.36 9.83 -4.52
N SER A 19 -9.64 10.48 -5.66
CA SER A 19 -9.48 11.93 -5.81
C SER A 19 -10.36 12.70 -4.84
N ALA A 20 -11.66 12.36 -4.74
CA ALA A 20 -12.60 12.99 -3.82
C ALA A 20 -12.21 12.79 -2.35
N TRP A 21 -11.67 11.62 -2.00
CA TRP A 21 -11.12 11.35 -0.68
C TRP A 21 -9.94 12.30 -0.38
N ARG A 22 -9.00 12.47 -1.31
CA ARG A 22 -7.85 13.39 -1.16
C ARG A 22 -8.31 14.83 -0.92
N GLU A 23 -9.30 15.30 -1.67
CA GLU A 23 -9.88 16.64 -1.49
C GLU A 23 -10.53 16.80 -0.09
N SER A 24 -11.26 15.78 0.35
CA SER A 24 -11.89 15.76 1.68
C SER A 24 -10.85 15.81 2.80
N ILE A 25 -9.77 15.07 2.68
CA ILE A 25 -8.65 15.06 3.65
C ILE A 25 -7.89 16.40 3.60
N ALA A 26 -7.67 16.98 2.42
CA ALA A 26 -7.06 18.30 2.30
C ALA A 26 -7.84 19.36 3.06
N HIS A 27 -9.17 19.29 2.99
CA HIS A 27 -10.04 20.22 3.72
C HIS A 27 -10.07 19.94 5.23
N ARG A 28 -10.13 18.67 5.63
CA ARG A 28 -10.23 18.25 7.04
C ARG A 28 -8.94 18.45 7.83
N CYS A 29 -7.79 18.25 7.20
CA CYS A 29 -6.47 18.20 7.85
C CYS A 29 -5.52 19.31 7.35
N ARG A 30 -6.04 20.50 7.00
CA ARG A 30 -5.33 21.61 6.31
C ARG A 30 -3.91 21.87 6.76
N ASP A 31 -3.67 21.85 8.08
CA ASP A 31 -2.39 22.27 8.66
C ASP A 31 -1.41 21.09 8.85
N ARG A 32 -1.84 19.87 8.56
CA ARG A 32 -1.08 18.66 8.86
C ARG A 32 -0.78 17.79 7.66
N VAL A 33 -1.47 17.96 6.55
CA VAL A 33 -1.28 17.16 5.34
C VAL A 33 -0.91 18.04 4.16
N ALA A 34 -0.03 17.51 3.31
CA ALA A 34 0.17 18.01 1.96
C ALA A 34 0.24 16.82 1.00
N PHE A 35 0.10 17.10 -0.28
CA PHE A 35 0.12 16.08 -1.31
C PHE A 35 1.40 16.21 -2.13
N ALA A 36 2.12 15.10 -2.26
CA ALA A 36 3.20 15.03 -3.24
C ALA A 36 2.56 15.11 -4.63
N ASN A 37 2.94 16.13 -5.37
CA ASN A 37 2.50 16.28 -6.74
C ASN A 37 3.55 15.68 -7.68
N ILE A 38 3.19 14.61 -8.36
CA ILE A 38 4.09 13.93 -9.29
C ILE A 38 4.40 14.82 -10.50
N SER A 39 3.45 15.70 -10.88
CA SER A 39 3.62 16.61 -12.02
C SER A 39 4.69 17.67 -11.79
N ASP A 40 4.98 18.03 -10.55
CA ASP A 40 5.97 19.07 -10.21
C ASP A 40 7.40 18.53 -10.14
N ASN A 41 7.58 17.20 -10.25
CA ASN A 41 8.91 16.59 -10.23
C ASN A 41 9.22 15.94 -11.59
N PRO A 42 10.12 16.55 -12.39
CA PRO A 42 10.47 16.05 -13.72
C PRO A 42 11.16 14.68 -13.71
N ILE A 43 11.58 14.18 -12.55
CA ILE A 43 12.22 12.86 -12.39
C ILE A 43 11.16 11.75 -12.41
N ILE A 44 9.91 12.06 -12.04
CA ILE A 44 8.82 11.07 -11.99
C ILE A 44 8.05 11.14 -13.31
N VAL A 45 8.46 10.30 -14.25
CA VAL A 45 7.77 10.17 -15.53
C VAL A 45 6.59 9.23 -15.34
N VAL A 46 5.40 9.68 -15.71
CA VAL A 46 4.18 8.89 -15.80
C VAL A 46 4.44 7.61 -16.61
N GLY A 47 3.89 6.48 -16.16
CA GLY A 47 4.06 5.17 -16.82
C GLY A 47 5.34 4.42 -16.48
N ARG A 48 6.15 4.89 -15.53
CA ARG A 48 7.29 4.12 -15.01
C ARG A 48 6.87 3.03 -14.04
N PRO A 49 7.69 1.97 -13.86
CA PRO A 49 7.44 0.94 -12.85
C PRO A 49 7.17 1.54 -11.46
N HIS A 50 6.28 0.90 -10.71
CA HIS A 50 5.83 1.39 -9.39
C HIS A 50 6.98 1.64 -8.41
N ASP A 51 8.02 0.81 -8.44
CA ASP A 51 9.22 0.97 -7.61
C ASP A 51 9.95 2.31 -7.88
N HIS A 52 10.06 2.74 -9.15
CA HIS A 52 10.64 4.03 -9.50
C HIS A 52 9.81 5.19 -8.95
N VAL A 53 8.49 5.12 -9.10
CA VAL A 53 7.58 6.16 -8.62
C VAL A 53 7.63 6.25 -7.10
N ARG A 54 7.53 5.12 -6.38
CA ARG A 54 7.60 5.10 -4.91
C ARG A 54 8.95 5.61 -4.41
N ASN A 55 10.07 5.21 -5.02
CA ASN A 55 11.39 5.72 -4.65
C ASN A 55 11.53 7.24 -4.88
N GLY A 56 10.93 7.78 -5.94
CA GLY A 56 10.88 9.22 -6.20
C GLY A 56 10.09 9.96 -5.11
N LEU A 57 8.92 9.43 -4.74
CA LEU A 57 8.07 9.99 -3.68
C LEU A 57 8.76 9.96 -2.31
N VAL A 58 9.52 8.90 -1.99
CA VAL A 58 10.36 8.86 -0.77
C VAL A 58 11.44 9.96 -0.79
N ARG A 59 12.07 10.22 -1.94
CA ARG A 59 13.06 11.32 -2.04
C ARG A 59 12.42 12.68 -1.79
N ILE A 60 11.23 12.94 -2.35
CA ILE A 60 10.47 14.18 -2.09
C ILE A 60 10.17 14.29 -0.60
N PHE A 61 9.69 13.22 0.02
CA PHE A 61 9.41 13.17 1.45
C PHE A 61 10.66 13.48 2.29
N LEU A 62 11.80 12.86 1.97
CA LEU A 62 13.04 13.05 2.73
C LEU A 62 13.65 14.43 2.54
N ALA A 63 13.42 15.08 1.41
CA ALA A 63 13.86 16.45 1.15
C ALA A 63 13.06 17.51 1.91
N GLY A 64 11.82 17.18 2.34
CA GLY A 64 10.95 18.08 3.07
C GLY A 64 10.99 17.89 4.59
N ASP A 65 10.23 18.72 5.30
CA ASP A 65 10.10 18.69 6.77
C ASP A 65 8.85 17.91 7.21
N TRP A 66 8.72 16.69 6.70
CA TRP A 66 7.60 15.79 6.98
C TRP A 66 7.98 14.78 8.06
N THR A 67 7.04 14.45 8.95
CA THR A 67 7.23 13.42 9.98
C THR A 67 6.76 12.05 9.53
N HIS A 68 5.77 12.00 8.63
CA HIS A 68 5.18 10.78 8.11
C HIS A 68 4.97 10.87 6.61
N LEU A 69 5.20 9.76 5.93
CA LEU A 69 4.82 9.52 4.54
C LEU A 69 3.59 8.61 4.54
N PHE A 70 2.51 9.03 3.89
CA PHE A 70 1.33 8.20 3.69
C PHE A 70 1.22 7.84 2.21
N PHE A 71 1.51 6.58 1.89
CA PHE A 71 1.22 6.05 0.56
C PHE A 71 -0.27 5.74 0.44
N LEU A 72 -0.86 6.27 -0.63
CA LEU A 72 -2.24 6.01 -1.05
C LEU A 72 -2.22 5.67 -2.53
N ASP A 73 -2.54 4.42 -2.89
CA ASP A 73 -2.62 4.03 -4.30
C ASP A 73 -3.76 4.76 -5.01
N SER A 74 -3.58 4.98 -6.31
CA SER A 74 -4.49 5.80 -7.12
C SER A 74 -5.91 5.22 -7.29
N ASP A 75 -6.12 3.98 -6.88
CA ASP A 75 -7.37 3.23 -6.96
C ASP A 75 -7.85 2.70 -5.60
N VAL A 76 -7.32 3.27 -4.50
CA VAL A 76 -7.69 2.92 -3.12
C VAL A 76 -8.37 4.11 -2.45
N GLU A 77 -9.51 3.87 -1.79
CA GLU A 77 -10.26 4.86 -1.00
C GLU A 77 -10.37 4.38 0.44
N PRO A 78 -9.61 4.92 1.39
CA PRO A 78 -9.73 4.60 2.80
C PRO A 78 -10.96 5.29 3.44
N PRO A 79 -11.38 4.86 4.66
CA PRO A 79 -12.27 5.67 5.51
C PRO A 79 -11.69 7.06 5.78
N LEU A 80 -12.56 8.06 6.01
CA LEU A 80 -12.14 9.46 6.22
C LEU A 80 -11.34 9.69 7.51
N ASP A 81 -11.43 8.79 8.48
CA ASP A 81 -10.71 8.82 9.75
C ASP A 81 -9.43 7.98 9.74
N CYS A 82 -9.03 7.45 8.57
CA CYS A 82 -7.92 6.49 8.48
C CYS A 82 -6.60 7.09 8.98
N ILE A 83 -6.31 8.36 8.67
CA ILE A 83 -5.05 8.99 9.08
C ILE A 83 -4.95 9.11 10.60
N GLU A 84 -6.02 9.56 11.25
CA GLU A 84 -6.09 9.66 12.71
C GLU A 84 -5.93 8.30 13.38
N ARG A 85 -6.57 7.27 12.81
CA ARG A 85 -6.48 5.90 13.30
C ARG A 85 -5.08 5.31 13.14
N LEU A 86 -4.46 5.49 11.97
CA LEU A 86 -3.09 5.03 11.72
C LEU A 86 -2.08 5.72 12.65
N LEU A 87 -2.24 7.03 12.89
CA LEU A 87 -1.41 7.76 13.85
C LEU A 87 -1.59 7.25 15.29
N ALA A 88 -2.82 6.87 15.67
CA ALA A 88 -3.14 6.36 17.01
C ALA A 88 -2.47 5.01 17.30
N LEU A 89 -2.14 4.20 16.29
CA LEU A 89 -1.37 2.97 16.45
C LEU A 89 0.04 3.20 16.98
N ASN A 90 0.56 4.41 16.83
CA ASN A 90 1.89 4.80 17.28
C ASN A 90 3.02 3.85 16.80
N ALA A 91 2.86 3.24 15.64
CA ALA A 91 3.77 2.29 15.04
C ALA A 91 4.69 2.95 13.99
N PRO A 92 5.92 2.43 13.75
CA PRO A 92 6.79 2.89 12.67
C PRO A 92 6.17 2.70 11.28
N LEU A 93 5.46 1.59 11.10
CA LEU A 93 4.70 1.22 9.90
C LEU A 93 3.28 0.88 10.33
N ALA A 94 2.30 1.58 9.76
CA ALA A 94 0.88 1.37 10.06
C ALA A 94 0.07 1.31 8.78
N GLY A 95 -0.81 0.33 8.63
CA GLY A 95 -1.58 0.12 7.40
C GLY A 95 -3.05 -0.20 7.60
N GLY A 96 -3.83 0.01 6.55
CA GLY A 96 -5.20 -0.46 6.42
C GLY A 96 -5.30 -1.71 5.55
N CYS A 97 -6.50 -2.26 5.46
CA CYS A 97 -6.81 -3.47 4.72
C CYS A 97 -7.51 -3.12 3.40
N TYR A 98 -7.15 -3.79 2.32
CA TYR A 98 -7.91 -3.77 1.07
C TYR A 98 -7.79 -5.11 0.34
N PRO A 99 -8.86 -5.53 -0.38
CA PRO A 99 -8.85 -6.81 -1.08
C PRO A 99 -8.11 -6.73 -2.41
N LEU A 100 -7.51 -7.86 -2.82
CA LEU A 100 -6.98 -8.12 -4.16
C LEU A 100 -7.87 -9.16 -4.85
N PHE A 101 -8.11 -8.94 -6.14
CA PHE A 101 -8.78 -9.94 -6.98
C PHE A 101 -7.72 -10.76 -7.72
N MET A 102 -7.56 -12.01 -7.31
CA MET A 102 -6.58 -12.94 -7.85
C MET A 102 -7.26 -14.04 -8.65
N GLN A 103 -6.51 -14.81 -9.45
CA GLN A 103 -7.07 -15.96 -10.19
C GLN A 103 -7.72 -16.99 -9.27
N GLN A 104 -7.20 -17.15 -8.04
CA GLN A 104 -7.73 -18.05 -7.02
C GLN A 104 -8.83 -17.46 -6.16
N GLY A 105 -9.31 -16.25 -6.46
CA GLY A 105 -10.35 -15.52 -5.72
C GLY A 105 -9.83 -14.30 -4.98
N LEU A 106 -10.63 -13.80 -4.03
CA LEU A 106 -10.28 -12.63 -3.24
C LEU A 106 -9.26 -13.00 -2.15
N ARG A 107 -8.28 -12.11 -1.96
CA ARG A 107 -7.28 -12.16 -0.89
C ARG A 107 -7.10 -10.77 -0.32
N TRP A 108 -6.65 -10.66 0.91
CA TRP A 108 -6.23 -9.37 1.47
C TRP A 108 -4.84 -9.03 0.96
N ALA A 109 -4.57 -7.73 0.70
CA ALA A 109 -3.24 -7.22 0.35
C ALA A 109 -2.31 -7.21 1.57
N LEU A 110 -2.31 -8.30 2.34
CA LEU A 110 -1.55 -8.53 3.56
C LEU A 110 -0.89 -9.89 3.46
N LEU A 111 0.36 -10.01 3.91
CA LEU A 111 1.13 -11.24 3.73
C LEU A 111 1.85 -11.61 5.03
N ASN A 112 1.90 -12.93 5.27
CA ASN A 112 2.82 -13.50 6.24
C ASN A 112 3.79 -14.45 5.54
N ALA A 113 5.01 -14.51 6.05
CA ALA A 113 6.01 -15.46 5.61
C ALA A 113 5.66 -16.86 6.16
N ASP A 114 5.72 -17.86 5.30
CA ASP A 114 5.60 -19.27 5.71
C ASP A 114 6.94 -19.82 6.26
N SER A 115 6.99 -21.13 6.58
CA SER A 115 8.19 -21.79 7.07
C SER A 115 9.38 -21.69 6.12
N ASP A 116 9.12 -21.57 4.82
CA ASP A 116 10.13 -21.48 3.77
C ASP A 116 10.49 -20.01 3.45
N ARG A 117 9.99 -19.08 4.28
CA ARG A 117 10.13 -17.61 4.12
C ARG A 117 9.50 -17.06 2.84
N LEU A 118 8.54 -17.78 2.27
CA LEU A 118 7.75 -17.30 1.16
C LEU A 118 6.55 -16.49 1.68
N TYR A 119 6.35 -15.31 1.13
CA TYR A 119 5.24 -14.44 1.49
C TYR A 119 3.92 -14.94 0.88
N ARG A 120 2.92 -15.19 1.73
CA ARG A 120 1.60 -15.67 1.33
C ARG A 120 0.53 -14.65 1.68
N LEU A 121 -0.34 -14.34 0.70
CA LEU A 121 -1.48 -13.45 0.90
C LEU A 121 -2.47 -14.06 1.89
N LEU A 122 -2.97 -13.26 2.81
CA LEU A 122 -3.98 -13.68 3.77
C LEU A 122 -5.33 -13.89 3.08
N GLU A 123 -5.98 -14.99 3.39
CA GLU A 123 -7.37 -15.27 3.02
C GLU A 123 -8.34 -14.62 4.02
N TRP A 124 -7.98 -14.63 5.29
CA TRP A 124 -8.77 -14.10 6.41
C TRP A 124 -7.93 -13.15 7.25
N LEU A 125 -8.58 -12.12 7.81
CA LEU A 125 -7.91 -11.23 8.77
C LEU A 125 -7.75 -11.96 10.11
N PRO A 126 -6.60 -11.86 10.77
CA PRO A 126 -6.35 -12.46 12.09
C PRO A 126 -7.27 -11.92 13.19
N SER A 127 -7.73 -10.68 13.03
CA SER A 127 -8.67 -10.00 13.93
C SER A 127 -9.55 -9.04 13.12
N LEU A 128 -10.77 -8.78 13.58
CA LEU A 128 -11.70 -7.80 12.98
C LEU A 128 -11.81 -6.52 13.81
N ASP A 129 -11.37 -6.54 15.06
CA ASP A 129 -11.58 -5.45 16.02
C ASP A 129 -10.29 -4.92 16.64
N LYS A 130 -9.21 -5.72 16.65
CA LYS A 130 -7.93 -5.37 17.26
C LYS A 130 -6.82 -5.27 16.23
N PRO A 131 -5.95 -4.26 16.30
CA PRO A 131 -4.76 -4.19 15.49
C PRO A 131 -3.90 -5.45 15.62
N PHE A 132 -3.25 -5.84 14.53
CA PHE A 132 -2.40 -7.02 14.46
C PHE A 132 -1.17 -6.77 13.57
N GLU A 133 -0.14 -7.57 13.76
CA GLU A 133 1.07 -7.52 12.95
C GLU A 133 0.96 -8.45 11.74
N VAL A 134 1.61 -8.05 10.63
CA VAL A 134 1.87 -8.90 9.47
C VAL A 134 3.31 -8.69 9.02
N ASP A 135 3.85 -9.65 8.25
CA ASP A 135 5.21 -9.53 7.74
C ASP A 135 5.32 -8.58 6.55
N ALA A 136 4.27 -8.44 5.75
CA ALA A 136 4.22 -7.50 4.63
C ALA A 136 2.78 -7.12 4.30
N GLY A 137 2.62 -6.06 3.50
CA GLY A 137 1.33 -5.62 2.98
C GLY A 137 1.50 -4.87 1.68
N GLY A 138 0.39 -4.58 1.02
CA GLY A 138 0.41 -3.62 -0.07
C GLY A 138 0.59 -2.21 0.46
N ALA A 139 1.34 -1.38 -0.25
CA ALA A 139 1.58 0.01 0.17
C ALA A 139 0.46 0.98 -0.26
N GLY A 140 -0.71 0.48 -0.66
CA GLY A 140 -1.84 1.30 -1.12
C GLY A 140 -2.59 2.06 -0.02
N CYS A 141 -2.37 1.70 1.26
CA CYS A 141 -2.85 2.44 2.43
C CYS A 141 -1.84 2.23 3.57
N LEU A 142 -0.70 2.92 3.51
CA LEU A 142 0.46 2.69 4.38
C LEU A 142 1.03 4.01 4.90
N LEU A 143 1.03 4.19 6.22
CA LEU A 143 1.67 5.30 6.92
C LEU A 143 3.04 4.85 7.41
N ILE A 144 4.08 5.61 7.07
CA ILE A 144 5.48 5.33 7.38
C ILE A 144 6.07 6.51 8.14
N ARG A 145 6.64 6.27 9.32
CA ARG A 145 7.38 7.28 10.05
C ARG A 145 8.73 7.58 9.37
N ARG A 146 9.17 8.82 9.47
CA ARG A 146 10.45 9.27 8.87
C ARG A 146 11.64 8.42 9.31
N GLU A 147 11.70 8.06 10.57
CA GLU A 147 12.78 7.26 11.16
C GLU A 147 12.96 5.86 10.54
N VAL A 148 11.92 5.34 9.87
CA VAL A 148 12.01 4.07 9.13
C VAL A 148 13.08 4.15 8.04
N PHE A 149 13.19 5.29 7.37
CA PHE A 149 14.16 5.50 6.29
C PHE A 149 15.59 5.69 6.79
N ASP A 150 15.79 5.89 8.10
CA ASP A 150 17.11 5.84 8.73
C ASP A 150 17.63 4.39 8.83
N LYS A 151 16.72 3.42 8.99
CA LYS A 151 17.02 1.99 9.09
C LYS A 151 16.94 1.28 7.73
N VAL A 152 15.87 1.52 6.99
CA VAL A 152 15.66 0.95 5.64
C VAL A 152 16.36 1.87 4.62
N LYS A 153 17.52 1.43 4.10
CA LYS A 153 18.31 2.22 3.14
C LYS A 153 17.86 2.01 1.71
N TRP A 154 18.22 2.95 0.84
CA TRP A 154 18.00 2.87 -0.61
C TRP A 154 18.62 1.59 -1.22
N PRO A 155 18.02 0.94 -2.25
CA PRO A 155 16.68 1.22 -2.77
C PRO A 155 15.61 0.81 -1.74
N TRP A 156 14.59 1.67 -1.56
CA TRP A 156 13.50 1.38 -0.62
C TRP A 156 12.52 0.40 -1.24
N PHE A 157 12.12 0.62 -2.48
CA PHE A 157 11.21 -0.20 -3.26
C PHE A 157 11.93 -0.73 -4.48
N LYS A 158 11.79 -2.02 -4.80
CA LYS A 158 12.40 -2.63 -5.97
C LYS A 158 11.61 -3.86 -6.39
N TRP A 159 11.25 -3.93 -7.65
CA TRP A 159 10.79 -5.18 -8.25
C TRP A 159 12.01 -6.10 -8.41
N PHE A 160 11.92 -7.30 -7.85
CA PHE A 160 13.07 -8.21 -7.79
C PHE A 160 12.68 -9.57 -8.35
N GLU A 161 13.54 -10.14 -9.18
CA GLU A 161 13.43 -11.49 -9.68
C GLU A 161 14.58 -12.32 -9.10
N HIS A 162 14.24 -13.43 -8.45
CA HIS A 162 15.19 -14.37 -7.88
C HIS A 162 15.74 -15.30 -8.95
N GLU A 163 16.89 -15.94 -8.69
CA GLU A 163 17.54 -16.87 -9.63
C GLU A 163 16.67 -18.08 -10.00
N ASP A 164 15.75 -18.47 -9.14
CA ASP A 164 14.76 -19.54 -9.36
C ASP A 164 13.54 -19.10 -10.20
N GLY A 165 13.50 -17.84 -10.65
CA GLY A 165 12.43 -17.25 -11.43
C GLY A 165 11.23 -16.76 -10.58
N THR A 166 11.28 -16.88 -9.26
CA THR A 166 10.25 -16.28 -8.41
C THR A 166 10.39 -14.76 -8.39
N GLN A 167 9.25 -14.06 -8.32
CA GLN A 167 9.21 -12.60 -8.33
C GLN A 167 8.76 -12.06 -6.99
N GLU A 168 9.42 -10.99 -6.55
CA GLU A 168 9.10 -10.22 -5.37
C GLU A 168 8.62 -8.82 -5.81
N SER A 169 7.41 -8.41 -5.40
CA SER A 169 6.92 -7.07 -5.67
C SER A 169 7.72 -6.02 -4.90
N GLU A 170 7.64 -4.78 -5.38
CA GLU A 170 8.34 -3.66 -4.74
C GLU A 170 7.91 -3.45 -3.28
N ASP A 171 6.64 -3.72 -2.97
CA ASP A 171 6.11 -3.62 -1.60
C ASP A 171 6.72 -4.70 -0.71
N VAL A 172 6.71 -5.97 -1.14
CA VAL A 172 7.30 -7.09 -0.39
C VAL A 172 8.79 -6.85 -0.18
N PHE A 173 9.51 -6.37 -1.19
CA PHE A 173 10.92 -5.99 -1.07
C PHE A 173 11.14 -4.95 0.06
N PHE A 174 10.30 -3.91 0.13
CA PHE A 174 10.39 -2.91 1.18
C PHE A 174 10.15 -3.53 2.57
N PHE A 175 9.08 -4.31 2.74
CA PHE A 175 8.76 -4.92 4.02
C PHE A 175 9.79 -5.97 4.46
N ARG A 176 10.37 -6.73 3.54
CA ARG A 176 11.47 -7.66 3.85
C ARG A 176 12.66 -6.91 4.44
N LYS A 177 13.01 -5.75 3.89
CA LYS A 177 14.08 -4.89 4.43
C LYS A 177 13.69 -4.28 5.78
N ALA A 178 12.44 -3.88 5.95
CA ALA A 178 11.92 -3.38 7.21
C ALA A 178 12.00 -4.45 8.29
N ASN A 179 11.55 -5.68 7.99
CA ASN A 179 11.62 -6.82 8.91
C ASN A 179 13.06 -7.17 9.31
N ALA A 180 14.01 -7.08 8.38
CA ALA A 180 15.43 -7.27 8.67
C ALA A 180 16.02 -6.18 9.60
N ALA A 181 15.32 -5.06 9.76
CA ALA A 181 15.64 -3.97 10.68
C ALA A 181 14.73 -3.95 11.93
N ASP A 182 14.05 -5.06 12.24
CA ASP A 182 13.09 -5.23 13.34
C ASP A 182 11.93 -4.23 13.32
N LEU A 183 11.47 -3.86 12.11
CA LEU A 183 10.32 -2.99 11.90
C LEU A 183 9.15 -3.81 11.36
N ARG A 184 8.12 -3.99 12.18
CA ARG A 184 6.88 -4.69 11.78
C ARG A 184 5.80 -3.69 11.38
N VAL A 185 4.94 -4.11 10.47
CA VAL A 185 3.75 -3.31 10.12
C VAL A 185 2.57 -3.72 10.99
N ILE A 186 1.94 -2.70 11.60
CA ILE A 186 0.71 -2.87 12.37
C ILE A 186 -0.46 -2.52 11.47
N ILE A 187 -1.42 -3.42 11.38
CA ILE A 187 -2.63 -3.25 10.59
C ILE A 187 -3.80 -2.93 11.51
N ASP A 188 -4.55 -1.88 11.18
CA ASP A 188 -5.86 -1.63 11.79
C ASP A 188 -6.95 -2.31 10.94
N PRO A 189 -7.56 -3.41 11.41
CA PRO A 189 -8.58 -4.15 10.65
C PRO A 189 -9.87 -3.37 10.41
N GLN A 190 -10.09 -2.28 11.14
CA GLN A 190 -11.26 -1.42 10.93
C GLN A 190 -11.03 -0.35 9.86
N ILE A 191 -9.80 -0.20 9.36
CA ILE A 191 -9.51 0.60 8.15
C ILE A 191 -9.64 -0.33 6.94
N ILE A 192 -10.89 -0.58 6.52
CA ILE A 192 -11.17 -1.33 5.30
C ILE A 192 -11.33 -0.34 4.15
N CYS A 193 -10.40 -0.38 3.20
CA CYS A 193 -10.41 0.50 2.06
C CYS A 193 -11.19 -0.11 0.90
N ASN A 194 -11.94 0.72 0.17
CA ASN A 194 -12.43 0.34 -1.15
C ASN A 194 -11.25 0.26 -2.12
N HIS A 195 -11.22 -0.77 -2.96
CA HIS A 195 -10.19 -0.97 -3.98
C HIS A 195 -10.87 -1.14 -5.34
N PHE A 196 -10.66 -0.19 -6.22
CA PHE A 196 -11.34 -0.10 -7.51
C PHE A 196 -10.50 -0.75 -8.60
N LYS A 197 -11.09 -1.69 -9.34
CA LYS A 197 -10.44 -2.32 -10.51
C LYS A 197 -11.39 -2.29 -11.70
N LYS A 198 -10.86 -1.95 -12.86
CA LYS A 198 -11.59 -2.12 -14.11
C LYS A 198 -11.62 -3.61 -14.44
N ILE A 199 -12.81 -4.19 -14.47
CA ILE A 199 -13.00 -5.61 -14.74
C ILE A 199 -13.81 -5.75 -16.04
N ASN A 200 -13.34 -6.61 -16.94
CA ASN A 200 -14.12 -7.03 -18.09
C ASN A 200 -15.21 -8.01 -17.61
N ILE A 201 -16.47 -7.64 -17.77
CA ILE A 201 -17.63 -8.45 -17.34
C ILE A 201 -17.66 -9.81 -18.05
N THR A 202 -17.19 -9.88 -19.30
CA THR A 202 -17.09 -11.14 -20.05
C THR A 202 -16.13 -12.11 -19.36
N ASP A 203 -14.98 -11.62 -18.88
CA ASP A 203 -14.00 -12.45 -18.17
C ASP A 203 -14.59 -12.99 -16.86
N LEU A 204 -15.37 -12.17 -16.12
CA LEU A 204 -16.09 -12.62 -14.93
C LEU A 204 -17.08 -13.75 -15.25
N MET A 205 -17.81 -13.65 -16.35
CA MET A 205 -18.73 -14.71 -16.77
C MET A 205 -17.98 -15.99 -17.14
N CYS A 206 -16.86 -15.89 -17.85
CA CYS A 206 -16.01 -17.03 -18.18
C CYS A 206 -15.45 -17.73 -16.93
N MET A 207 -14.98 -16.96 -15.94
CA MET A 207 -14.50 -17.49 -14.66
C MET A 207 -15.61 -18.24 -13.89
N LYS A 208 -16.84 -17.69 -13.86
CA LYS A 208 -18.00 -18.33 -13.24
C LYS A 208 -18.36 -19.63 -13.91
N MET A 209 -18.29 -19.71 -15.25
CA MET A 209 -18.55 -20.92 -16.03
C MET A 209 -17.47 -22.00 -15.80
N ALA A 210 -16.19 -21.62 -15.74
CA ALA A 210 -15.08 -22.52 -15.46
C ALA A 210 -15.17 -23.11 -14.03
N GLY A 211 -15.62 -22.32 -13.05
CA GLY A 211 -15.83 -22.78 -11.68
C GLY A 211 -16.96 -23.81 -11.52
N ARG A 212 -17.95 -23.83 -12.42
CA ARG A 212 -19.00 -24.85 -12.44
C ARG A 212 -18.49 -26.22 -12.96
N LYS A 213 -17.63 -26.23 -13.99
CA LYS A 213 -17.05 -27.45 -14.54
C LYS A 213 -16.09 -28.20 -13.61
N ARG A 214 -15.62 -27.56 -12.52
CA ARG A 214 -14.75 -28.20 -11.50
C ARG A 214 -15.53 -28.79 -10.33
N LYS A 215 -16.84 -28.61 -10.29
CA LYS A 215 -17.73 -29.14 -9.23
C LYS A 215 -18.63 -30.29 -9.70
N GLU A 216 -18.57 -30.63 -11.00
CA GLU A 216 -19.14 -31.84 -11.62
C GLU A 216 -18.02 -32.87 -11.84
#